data_1b13d10a62ad229efc9d0d234715edfc
#
_entry.id   1b13d10a62ad229efc9d0d234715edfc
#
_cell.length_a   1.000
_cell.length_b   1.000
_cell.length_c   1.000
_cell.angle_alpha   90.00
_cell.angle_beta   90.00
_cell.angle_gamma   90.00
#
_symmetry.space_group_name_H-M   'P 1'
#
loop_
_entity.id
_entity.type
_entity.pdbx_description
1 polymer ?
#
loop_
_entity_poly.entity_id
_entity_poly.type
_entity_poly.pdbx_seq_one_letter_code
_entity_poly.pdbx_strand_id
1 'polypeptide(L)'
;MQQLVRNTEQFLQNRPANNVLLTGARGTGKSSLIKALLHEYAAQGLRLIEVDKHDLTTLPALLSLLESRPERFIVFCDDLSFEDGEDGYKALKTALDGSLSRRADNVLVYATSNRRHLMPEYMADNVGNANEVHPKEAVEEKVSLSDRFGLWLNFYPFSQDDYLAAAASWLDDFGLTLDDTARQAALNWAQMRGSRSGRTAYQFACDWAGRLPEQRTAL
;
A
#
# COMPACT_ATOMS: atom_id res chain seq x y z
N MET A 1 -5.27 -10.23 3.83
CA MET A 1 -6.15 -9.33 4.61
C MET A 1 -6.16 -9.69 6.10
N GLN A 2 -6.53 -10.89 6.51
CA GLN A 2 -6.60 -11.30 7.94
C GLN A 2 -5.31 -11.02 8.75
N GLN A 3 -4.12 -11.22 8.15
CA GLN A 3 -2.85 -10.95 8.84
C GLN A 3 -2.67 -9.47 9.19
N LEU A 4 -3.05 -8.55 8.29
CA LEU A 4 -2.96 -7.12 8.52
C LEU A 4 -3.92 -6.67 9.63
N VAL A 5 -5.17 -7.14 9.57
CA VAL A 5 -6.19 -6.88 10.61
C VAL A 5 -5.68 -7.37 11.97
N ARG A 6 -5.26 -8.61 12.07
CA ARG A 6 -4.71 -9.19 13.30
C ARG A 6 -3.52 -8.39 13.86
N ASN A 7 -2.57 -7.97 12.99
CA ASN A 7 -1.43 -7.17 13.40
C ASN A 7 -1.87 -5.81 13.97
N THR A 8 -2.88 -5.18 13.37
CA THR A 8 -3.45 -3.91 13.85
C THR A 8 -4.18 -4.09 15.18
N GLU A 9 -4.95 -5.17 15.35
CA GLU A 9 -5.62 -5.49 16.61
C GLU A 9 -4.63 -5.78 17.74
N GLN A 10 -3.55 -6.52 17.46
CA GLN A 10 -2.45 -6.73 18.42
C GLN A 10 -1.87 -5.40 18.88
N PHE A 11 -1.60 -4.50 17.95
CA PHE A 11 -1.09 -3.17 18.24
C PHE A 11 -2.03 -2.35 19.13
N LEU A 12 -3.33 -2.33 18.83
CA LEU A 12 -4.34 -1.61 19.62
C LEU A 12 -4.47 -2.19 21.04
N GLN A 13 -4.22 -3.49 21.21
CA GLN A 13 -4.28 -4.18 22.50
C GLN A 13 -2.97 -4.15 23.29
N ASN A 14 -2.03 -3.28 22.95
CA ASN A 14 -0.70 -3.19 23.57
C ASN A 14 0.12 -4.49 23.48
N ARG A 15 -0.13 -5.31 22.48
CA ARG A 15 0.66 -6.53 22.19
C ARG A 15 1.73 -6.23 21.15
N PRO A 16 2.82 -7.02 21.12
CA PRO A 16 3.82 -6.90 20.07
C PRO A 16 3.19 -6.97 18.67
N ALA A 17 3.53 -6.03 17.83
CA ALA A 17 3.07 -5.93 16.45
C ALA A 17 4.21 -5.43 15.54
N ASN A 18 4.08 -5.66 14.25
CA ASN A 18 5.11 -5.39 13.27
C ASN A 18 4.79 -4.14 12.42
N ASN A 19 5.85 -3.50 11.95
CA ASN A 19 5.75 -2.61 10.79
C ASN A 19 5.31 -3.43 9.57
N VAL A 20 4.56 -2.81 8.66
CA VAL A 20 3.91 -3.51 7.53
C VAL A 20 4.32 -2.91 6.20
N LEU A 21 4.68 -3.77 5.26
CA LEU A 21 4.90 -3.41 3.87
C LEU A 21 3.90 -4.14 2.97
N LEU A 22 3.09 -3.39 2.22
CA LEU A 22 2.18 -3.91 1.20
C LEU A 22 2.79 -3.63 -0.18
N THR A 23 3.14 -4.68 -0.92
CA THR A 23 3.72 -4.55 -2.26
C THR A 23 2.80 -5.12 -3.33
N GLY A 24 3.03 -4.75 -4.58
CA GLY A 24 2.35 -5.36 -5.73
C GLY A 24 1.67 -4.37 -6.65
N ALA A 25 0.85 -4.87 -7.58
CA ALA A 25 0.32 -4.10 -8.69
C ALA A 25 -0.48 -2.84 -8.26
N ARG A 26 -0.43 -1.82 -9.11
CA ARG A 26 -1.20 -0.58 -8.91
C ARG A 26 -2.71 -0.85 -8.95
N GLY A 27 -3.46 -0.15 -8.12
CA GLY A 27 -4.91 -0.22 -8.12
C GLY A 27 -5.49 -1.50 -7.49
N THR A 28 -4.69 -2.29 -6.78
CA THR A 28 -5.14 -3.52 -6.09
C THR A 28 -5.71 -3.28 -4.69
N GLY A 29 -5.84 -2.02 -4.25
CA GLY A 29 -6.47 -1.68 -2.98
C GLY A 29 -5.53 -1.58 -1.78
N LYS A 30 -4.20 -1.61 -1.96
CA LYS A 30 -3.22 -1.52 -0.85
C LYS A 30 -3.48 -0.33 0.08
N SER A 31 -3.48 0.88 -0.47
CA SER A 31 -3.71 2.12 0.30
C SER A 31 -5.13 2.19 0.86
N SER A 32 -6.13 1.72 0.09
CA SER A 32 -7.53 1.68 0.54
C SER A 32 -7.70 0.77 1.74
N LEU A 33 -6.98 -0.35 1.80
CA LEU A 33 -7.02 -1.28 2.92
C LEU A 33 -6.49 -0.63 4.22
N ILE A 34 -5.39 0.14 4.13
CA ILE A 34 -4.87 0.86 5.30
C ILE A 34 -5.84 1.94 5.77
N LYS A 35 -6.46 2.69 4.83
CA LYS A 35 -7.50 3.69 5.16
C LYS A 35 -8.75 3.06 5.76
N ALA A 36 -9.12 1.86 5.33
CA ALA A 36 -10.24 1.10 5.91
C ALA A 36 -9.96 0.69 7.37
N LEU A 37 -8.72 0.36 7.73
CA LEU A 37 -8.35 0.09 9.14
C LEU A 37 -8.59 1.31 10.02
N LEU A 38 -8.28 2.53 9.55
CA LEU A 38 -8.58 3.74 10.31
C LEU A 38 -10.09 3.88 10.54
N HIS A 39 -10.89 3.66 9.50
CA HIS A 39 -12.35 3.75 9.62
C HIS A 39 -12.89 2.76 10.65
N GLU A 40 -12.41 1.53 10.63
CA GLU A 40 -12.84 0.46 11.54
C GLU A 40 -12.40 0.68 12.98
N TYR A 41 -11.16 1.15 13.19
CA TYR A 41 -10.54 1.17 14.51
C TYR A 41 -10.37 2.59 15.12
N ALA A 42 -10.82 3.65 14.45
CA ALA A 42 -10.70 5.02 14.97
C ALA A 42 -11.36 5.19 16.35
N ALA A 43 -12.52 4.55 16.57
CA ALA A 43 -13.23 4.56 17.84
C ALA A 43 -12.45 3.84 18.97
N GLN A 44 -11.55 2.94 18.62
CA GLN A 44 -10.68 2.20 19.54
C GLN A 44 -9.33 2.92 19.78
N GLY A 45 -9.19 4.16 19.33
CA GLY A 45 -8.01 4.98 19.56
C GLY A 45 -6.95 4.91 18.45
N LEU A 46 -7.22 4.24 17.33
CA LEU A 46 -6.32 4.29 16.19
C LEU A 46 -6.28 5.68 15.56
N ARG A 47 -5.08 6.14 15.22
CA ARG A 47 -4.84 7.36 14.45
C ARG A 47 -3.93 7.03 13.27
N LEU A 48 -4.15 7.70 12.13
CA LEU A 48 -3.34 7.55 10.93
C LEU A 48 -2.71 8.90 10.60
N ILE A 49 -1.41 8.90 10.37
CA ILE A 49 -0.66 10.06 9.89
C ILE A 49 -0.05 9.67 8.55
N GLU A 50 -0.50 10.29 7.48
CA GLU A 50 0.07 10.10 6.14
C GLU A 50 1.31 10.98 6.00
N VAL A 51 2.43 10.38 5.64
CA VAL A 51 3.71 11.07 5.40
C VAL A 51 4.11 10.87 3.94
N ASP A 52 4.26 11.97 3.24
CA ASP A 52 4.74 11.95 1.86
C ASP A 52 6.20 11.50 1.79
N LYS A 53 6.57 10.85 0.69
CA LYS A 53 7.95 10.40 0.43
C LYS A 53 8.98 11.52 0.63
N HIS A 54 8.67 12.74 0.21
CA HIS A 54 9.57 13.89 0.30
C HIS A 54 9.75 14.38 1.75
N ASP A 55 8.82 14.06 2.64
CA ASP A 55 8.84 14.47 4.04
C ASP A 55 9.41 13.39 4.98
N LEU A 56 9.86 12.26 4.45
CA LEU A 56 10.40 11.15 5.26
C LEU A 56 11.58 11.58 6.15
N THR A 57 12.34 12.60 5.77
CA THR A 57 13.44 13.15 6.58
C THR A 57 12.94 13.74 7.90
N THR A 58 11.66 14.11 8.00
CA THR A 58 11.04 14.62 9.23
C THR A 58 10.53 13.50 10.15
N LEU A 59 10.52 12.25 9.68
CA LEU A 59 9.96 11.10 10.40
C LEU A 59 10.55 10.92 11.82
N PRO A 60 11.87 11.05 12.08
CA PRO A 60 12.40 10.95 13.44
C PRO A 60 11.83 11.98 14.39
N ALA A 61 11.64 13.24 13.94
CA ALA A 61 11.05 14.30 14.74
C ALA A 61 9.56 14.03 15.01
N LEU A 62 8.82 13.56 14.00
CA LEU A 62 7.43 13.15 14.15
C LEU A 62 7.29 12.03 15.20
N LEU A 63 8.10 10.98 15.12
CA LEU A 63 8.06 9.87 16.08
C LEU A 63 8.28 10.35 17.53
N SER A 64 9.24 11.26 17.74
CA SER A 64 9.51 11.85 19.06
C SER A 64 8.31 12.65 19.59
N LEU A 65 7.57 13.35 18.74
CA LEU A 65 6.35 14.07 19.15
C LEU A 65 5.21 13.13 19.54
N LEU A 66 5.15 11.94 18.94
CA LEU A 66 4.09 10.96 19.19
C LEU A 66 4.36 10.10 20.42
N GLU A 67 5.61 9.94 20.84
CA GLU A 67 6.03 9.02 21.92
C GLU A 67 5.27 9.23 23.22
N SER A 68 4.95 10.49 23.57
CA SER A 68 4.25 10.83 24.81
C SER A 68 2.71 10.78 24.71
N ARG A 69 2.18 10.46 23.54
CA ARG A 69 0.74 10.46 23.30
C ARG A 69 0.12 9.12 23.70
N PRO A 70 -1.11 9.13 24.24
CA PRO A 70 -1.80 7.90 24.67
C PRO A 70 -2.41 7.11 23.49
N GLU A 71 -2.62 7.75 22.34
CA GLU A 71 -3.23 7.13 21.18
C GLU A 71 -2.26 6.18 20.48
N ARG A 72 -2.78 5.28 19.64
CA ARG A 72 -2.04 4.39 18.79
C ARG A 72 -1.95 4.95 17.37
N PHE A 73 -0.74 5.14 16.88
CA PHE A 73 -0.50 5.78 15.59
C PHE A 73 0.02 4.79 14.55
N ILE A 74 -0.57 4.81 13.38
CA ILE A 74 0.02 4.25 12.17
C ILE A 74 0.55 5.43 11.35
N VAL A 75 1.87 5.48 11.17
CA VAL A 75 2.49 6.37 10.19
C VAL A 75 2.42 5.66 8.85
N PHE A 76 1.67 6.24 7.94
CA PHE A 76 1.39 5.66 6.63
C PHE A 76 2.22 6.35 5.55
N CYS A 77 3.05 5.56 4.85
CA CYS A 77 3.87 6.00 3.73
C CYS A 77 3.34 5.33 2.45
N ASP A 78 2.64 6.11 1.61
CA ASP A 78 2.04 5.57 0.37
C ASP A 78 3.01 5.64 -0.81
N ASP A 79 2.95 4.63 -1.68
CA ASP A 79 3.69 4.49 -2.95
C ASP A 79 5.22 4.69 -2.80
N LEU A 80 5.80 4.08 -1.76
CA LEU A 80 7.24 4.16 -1.51
C LEU A 80 8.05 3.52 -2.65
N SER A 81 8.99 4.29 -3.13
CA SER A 81 10.06 3.84 -4.03
C SER A 81 11.23 4.80 -3.88
N PHE A 82 12.44 4.28 -3.79
CA PHE A 82 13.63 5.09 -3.64
C PHE A 82 14.57 4.92 -4.83
N GLU A 83 15.29 5.98 -5.15
CA GLU A 83 16.45 5.95 -6.03
C GLU A 83 17.72 5.97 -5.15
N ASP A 84 18.85 5.63 -5.76
CA ASP A 84 20.13 5.58 -5.00
C ASP A 84 20.48 6.95 -4.41
N GLY A 85 20.81 6.96 -3.11
CA GLY A 85 21.26 8.17 -2.41
C GLY A 85 20.16 9.07 -1.84
N GLU A 86 18.89 8.70 -1.92
CA GLU A 86 17.82 9.51 -1.33
C GLU A 86 17.88 9.52 0.21
N ASP A 87 17.86 10.71 0.81
CA ASP A 87 17.91 10.87 2.27
C ASP A 87 16.69 10.30 2.99
N GLY A 88 15.54 10.28 2.34
CA GLY A 88 14.30 9.65 2.84
C GLY A 88 14.47 8.16 3.14
N TYR A 89 15.28 7.45 2.35
CA TYR A 89 15.64 6.05 2.59
C TYR A 89 16.32 5.87 3.95
N LYS A 90 17.34 6.71 4.25
CA LYS A 90 18.11 6.64 5.52
C LYS A 90 17.22 6.97 6.71
N ALA A 91 16.36 7.97 6.57
CA ALA A 91 15.43 8.36 7.62
C ALA A 91 14.43 7.24 7.94
N LEU A 92 13.85 6.61 6.91
CA LEU A 92 12.93 5.49 7.09
C LEU A 92 13.65 4.26 7.70
N LYS A 93 14.86 3.94 7.23
CA LYS A 93 15.69 2.86 7.80
C LYS A 93 15.90 3.08 9.30
N THR A 94 16.31 4.29 9.70
CA THR A 94 16.52 4.64 11.11
C THR A 94 15.23 4.51 11.93
N ALA A 95 14.10 4.93 11.39
CA ALA A 95 12.79 4.83 12.04
C ALA A 95 12.35 3.36 12.24
N LEU A 96 12.63 2.49 11.27
CA LEU A 96 12.27 1.08 11.34
C LEU A 96 13.19 0.28 12.28
N ASP A 97 14.47 0.61 12.35
CA ASP A 97 15.43 -0.06 13.23
C ASP A 97 15.18 0.28 14.72
N GLY A 98 14.40 1.31 14.99
CA GLY A 98 14.29 1.91 16.31
C GLY A 98 15.59 2.66 16.63
N SER A 99 15.54 3.99 16.73
CA SER A 99 16.70 4.74 17.19
C SER A 99 17.14 4.20 18.58
N LEU A 100 18.39 4.43 18.98
CA LEU A 100 18.99 4.05 20.26
C LEU A 100 18.16 4.45 21.51
N SER A 101 17.20 5.33 21.38
CA SER A 101 16.13 5.64 22.32
C SER A 101 14.92 4.75 21.99
N ARG A 102 14.46 3.99 22.96
CA ARG A 102 13.29 3.11 23.05
C ARG A 102 12.31 3.30 21.89
N ARG A 103 12.07 2.27 21.10
CA ARG A 103 11.01 2.24 20.06
C ARG A 103 9.72 2.75 20.68
N ALA A 104 9.09 3.77 20.09
CA ALA A 104 7.81 4.27 20.57
C ALA A 104 6.77 3.13 20.42
N ASP A 105 6.40 2.51 21.53
CA ASP A 105 5.50 1.35 21.54
C ASP A 105 4.08 1.68 21.02
N ASN A 106 3.79 2.97 20.85
CA ASN A 106 2.51 3.48 20.38
C ASN A 106 2.52 3.87 18.88
N VAL A 107 3.60 3.57 18.13
CA VAL A 107 3.70 3.92 16.71
C VAL A 107 4.13 2.70 15.88
N LEU A 108 3.44 2.44 14.77
CA LEU A 108 3.86 1.51 13.71
C LEU A 108 3.96 2.25 12.38
N VAL A 109 4.86 1.79 11.53
CA VAL A 109 4.99 2.26 10.15
C VAL A 109 4.32 1.25 9.21
N TYR A 110 3.33 1.71 8.45
CA TYR A 110 2.71 0.96 7.37
C TYR A 110 3.07 1.62 6.05
N ALA A 111 3.57 0.85 5.12
CA ALA A 111 3.99 1.36 3.83
C ALA A 111 3.35 0.59 2.68
N THR A 112 3.15 1.27 1.56
CA THR A 112 2.81 0.60 0.30
C THR A 112 3.90 0.83 -0.74
N SER A 113 4.05 -0.09 -1.68
CA SER A 113 4.90 0.05 -2.84
C SER A 113 4.32 -0.66 -4.05
N ASN A 114 4.54 -0.09 -5.22
CA ASN A 114 4.23 -0.74 -6.48
C ASN A 114 5.42 -1.58 -7.01
N ARG A 115 6.57 -1.50 -6.34
CA ARG A 115 7.75 -2.33 -6.58
C ARG A 115 7.79 -3.46 -5.56
N ARG A 116 8.35 -4.60 -5.94
CA ARG A 116 8.58 -5.73 -5.02
C ARG A 116 9.61 -5.35 -3.96
N HIS A 117 10.69 -4.71 -4.39
CA HIS A 117 11.70 -4.12 -3.52
C HIS A 117 11.60 -2.60 -3.60
N LEU A 118 11.82 -1.91 -2.47
CA LEU A 118 11.68 -0.46 -2.36
C LEU A 118 12.73 0.32 -3.15
N MET A 119 13.87 -0.32 -3.47
CA MET A 119 14.94 0.21 -4.31
C MET A 119 14.89 -0.38 -5.71
N PRO A 120 15.40 0.29 -6.76
CA PRO A 120 15.47 -0.25 -8.11
C PRO A 120 16.36 -1.50 -8.16
N GLU A 121 15.89 -2.52 -8.89
CA GLU A 121 16.72 -3.65 -9.31
C GLU A 121 17.29 -3.32 -10.70
N TYR A 122 18.57 -3.01 -10.80
CA TYR A 122 19.21 -2.81 -12.09
C TYR A 122 19.63 -4.15 -12.69
N MET A 123 19.47 -4.32 -14.00
CA MET A 123 19.96 -5.53 -14.69
C MET A 123 21.48 -5.73 -14.50
N ALA A 124 22.23 -4.65 -14.28
CA ALA A 124 23.66 -4.69 -13.95
C ALA A 124 23.95 -5.40 -12.61
N ASP A 125 23.02 -5.41 -11.67
CA ASP A 125 23.17 -6.09 -10.38
C ASP A 125 23.15 -7.63 -10.56
N ASN A 126 22.56 -8.14 -11.66
CA ASN A 126 22.49 -9.56 -11.98
C ASN A 126 23.60 -10.04 -12.95
N VAL A 127 24.29 -9.11 -13.62
CA VAL A 127 25.40 -9.41 -14.53
C VAL A 127 26.62 -8.73 -13.93
N GLY A 128 27.44 -9.49 -13.22
CA GLY A 128 28.64 -8.98 -12.54
C GLY A 128 29.50 -8.12 -13.48
N ASN A 129 29.30 -6.82 -13.46
CA ASN A 129 30.16 -5.86 -14.12
C ASN A 129 31.47 -5.78 -13.35
N ALA A 130 32.56 -6.18 -13.98
CA ALA A 130 33.91 -6.24 -13.43
C ALA A 130 34.50 -4.88 -12.95
N ASN A 131 33.71 -3.80 -13.01
CA ASN A 131 34.15 -2.44 -12.65
C ASN A 131 33.51 -1.84 -11.39
N GLU A 132 32.57 -2.53 -10.74
CA GLU A 132 32.05 -2.08 -9.45
C GLU A 132 32.79 -2.78 -8.31
N VAL A 133 33.35 -1.98 -7.39
CA VAL A 133 34.23 -2.46 -6.30
C VAL A 133 33.46 -3.35 -5.32
N HIS A 134 32.09 -3.22 -5.21
CA HIS A 134 31.23 -4.00 -4.31
C HIS A 134 29.78 -4.16 -4.79
N PRO A 135 29.49 -4.90 -5.87
CA PRO A 135 28.11 -5.07 -6.37
C PRO A 135 27.20 -5.82 -5.39
N LYS A 136 27.75 -6.67 -4.52
CA LYS A 136 26.98 -7.43 -3.51
C LYS A 136 26.50 -6.53 -2.36
N GLU A 137 27.27 -5.55 -1.93
CA GLU A 137 26.89 -4.63 -0.85
C GLU A 137 25.73 -3.73 -1.25
N ALA A 138 25.70 -3.27 -2.51
CA ALA A 138 24.60 -2.48 -3.03
C ALA A 138 23.28 -3.28 -3.10
N VAL A 139 23.33 -4.55 -3.48
CA VAL A 139 22.14 -5.43 -3.49
C VAL A 139 21.67 -5.75 -2.06
N GLU A 140 22.59 -6.04 -1.14
CA GLU A 140 22.28 -6.28 0.27
C GLU A 140 21.68 -5.04 0.92
N GLU A 141 22.13 -3.85 0.59
CA GLU A 141 21.54 -2.61 1.10
C GLU A 141 20.13 -2.37 0.54
N LYS A 142 19.89 -2.70 -0.73
CA LYS A 142 18.57 -2.58 -1.39
C LYS A 142 17.52 -3.52 -0.81
N VAL A 143 17.88 -4.75 -0.46
CA VAL A 143 16.97 -5.72 0.20
C VAL A 143 16.74 -5.35 1.65
N SER A 144 17.76 -4.83 2.31
CA SER A 144 17.83 -4.55 3.75
C SER A 144 16.70 -3.66 4.29
N LEU A 145 16.12 -2.72 3.53
CA LEU A 145 15.00 -1.90 4.01
C LEU A 145 13.69 -2.69 4.05
N SER A 146 13.42 -3.49 3.04
CA SER A 146 12.20 -4.30 2.99
C SER A 146 12.16 -5.33 4.11
N ASP A 147 13.30 -5.92 4.47
CA ASP A 147 13.44 -6.92 5.53
C ASP A 147 13.16 -6.37 6.95
N ARG A 148 13.19 -5.03 7.12
CA ARG A 148 12.84 -4.37 8.39
C ARG A 148 11.34 -4.31 8.66
N PHE A 149 10.53 -4.61 7.65
CA PHE A 149 9.10 -4.79 7.83
C PHE A 149 8.81 -6.21 8.27
N GLY A 150 8.40 -6.40 9.51
CA GLY A 150 8.13 -7.73 10.06
C GLY A 150 6.89 -8.40 9.47
N LEU A 151 6.02 -7.65 8.79
CA LEU A 151 4.89 -8.19 8.03
C LEU A 151 4.94 -7.65 6.59
N TRP A 152 5.13 -8.55 5.63
CA TRP A 152 5.15 -8.22 4.21
C TRP A 152 4.04 -8.97 3.48
N LEU A 153 3.16 -8.22 2.80
CA LEU A 153 2.01 -8.76 2.07
C LEU A 153 2.07 -8.35 0.61
N ASN A 154 1.95 -9.33 -0.29
CA ASN A 154 1.96 -9.11 -1.73
C ASN A 154 0.54 -9.07 -2.30
N PHE A 155 0.27 -8.08 -3.14
CA PHE A 155 -0.97 -7.89 -3.86
C PHE A 155 -0.75 -8.18 -5.35
N TYR A 156 -1.40 -9.22 -5.84
CA TYR A 156 -1.31 -9.61 -7.23
C TYR A 156 -2.28 -8.80 -8.10
N PRO A 157 -1.99 -8.67 -9.41
CA PRO A 157 -2.96 -8.11 -10.35
C PRO A 157 -4.29 -8.85 -10.27
N PHE A 158 -5.38 -8.15 -10.45
CA PHE A 158 -6.71 -8.76 -10.46
C PHE A 158 -6.84 -9.73 -11.63
N SER A 159 -7.38 -10.91 -11.34
CA SER A 159 -7.97 -11.77 -12.36
C SER A 159 -9.21 -11.09 -12.97
N GLN A 160 -9.76 -11.68 -14.03
CA GLN A 160 -11.02 -11.18 -14.58
C GLN A 160 -12.18 -11.27 -13.58
N ASP A 161 -12.20 -12.36 -12.80
CA ASP A 161 -13.25 -12.59 -11.82
C ASP A 161 -13.13 -11.62 -10.62
N ASP A 162 -11.90 -11.34 -10.15
CA ASP A 162 -11.67 -10.32 -9.12
C ASP A 162 -12.12 -8.93 -9.58
N TYR A 163 -11.83 -8.59 -10.84
CA TYR A 163 -12.23 -7.31 -11.43
C TYR A 163 -13.75 -7.18 -11.51
N LEU A 164 -14.43 -8.23 -12.00
CA LEU A 164 -15.88 -8.24 -12.10
C LEU A 164 -16.57 -8.26 -10.73
N ALA A 165 -16.01 -8.97 -9.76
CA ALA A 165 -16.49 -8.93 -8.38
C ALA A 165 -16.35 -7.52 -7.78
N ALA A 166 -15.24 -6.83 -8.01
CA ALA A 166 -15.07 -5.45 -7.58
C ALA A 166 -16.05 -4.49 -8.29
N ALA A 167 -16.27 -4.67 -9.60
CA ALA A 167 -17.26 -3.88 -10.34
C ALA A 167 -18.69 -4.12 -9.83
N ALA A 168 -19.04 -5.36 -9.54
CA ALA A 168 -20.35 -5.72 -8.97
C ALA A 168 -20.56 -5.04 -7.62
N SER A 169 -19.56 -5.08 -6.72
CA SER A 169 -19.63 -4.43 -5.42
C SER A 169 -19.87 -2.92 -5.53
N TRP A 170 -19.13 -2.23 -6.42
CA TRP A 170 -19.32 -0.80 -6.63
C TRP A 170 -20.66 -0.44 -7.28
N LEU A 171 -21.17 -1.30 -8.19
CA LEU A 171 -22.51 -1.11 -8.77
C LEU A 171 -23.60 -1.28 -7.72
N ASP A 172 -23.46 -2.25 -6.82
CA ASP A 172 -24.39 -2.46 -5.70
C ASP A 172 -24.46 -1.22 -4.77
N ASP A 173 -23.31 -0.60 -4.48
CA ASP A 173 -23.24 0.67 -3.73
C ASP A 173 -24.03 1.82 -4.44
N PHE A 174 -24.14 1.77 -5.77
CA PHE A 174 -24.95 2.71 -6.56
C PHE A 174 -26.40 2.22 -6.80
N GLY A 175 -26.83 1.12 -6.17
CA GLY A 175 -28.16 0.54 -6.34
C GLY A 175 -28.37 -0.14 -7.69
N LEU A 176 -27.30 -0.58 -8.35
CA LEU A 176 -27.31 -1.25 -9.65
C LEU A 176 -26.77 -2.67 -9.54
N THR A 177 -27.16 -3.53 -10.48
CA THR A 177 -26.66 -4.90 -10.56
C THR A 177 -25.70 -5.06 -11.74
N LEU A 178 -24.73 -5.97 -11.62
CA LEU A 178 -23.87 -6.39 -12.72
C LEU A 178 -24.58 -7.45 -13.55
N ASP A 179 -25.54 -7.03 -14.39
CA ASP A 179 -26.20 -7.89 -15.39
C ASP A 179 -25.24 -8.21 -16.56
N ASP A 180 -25.69 -9.02 -17.53
CA ASP A 180 -24.86 -9.43 -18.67
C ASP A 180 -24.39 -8.24 -19.52
N THR A 181 -25.22 -7.21 -19.67
CA THR A 181 -24.89 -5.99 -20.42
C THR A 181 -23.81 -5.20 -19.70
N ALA A 182 -23.99 -4.95 -18.40
CA ALA A 182 -23.01 -4.27 -17.55
C ALA A 182 -21.70 -5.06 -17.46
N ARG A 183 -21.78 -6.40 -17.39
CA ARG A 183 -20.61 -7.30 -17.38
C ARG A 183 -19.77 -7.15 -18.65
N GLN A 184 -20.42 -7.17 -19.83
CA GLN A 184 -19.71 -6.99 -21.10
C GLN A 184 -19.11 -5.59 -21.21
N ALA A 185 -19.86 -4.57 -20.82
CA ALA A 185 -19.36 -3.19 -20.79
C ALA A 185 -18.16 -3.01 -19.84
N ALA A 186 -18.19 -3.66 -18.67
CA ALA A 186 -17.07 -3.65 -17.72
C ALA A 186 -15.80 -4.27 -18.33
N LEU A 187 -15.94 -5.40 -19.04
CA LEU A 187 -14.81 -6.05 -19.70
C LEU A 187 -14.23 -5.18 -20.82
N ASN A 188 -15.08 -4.57 -21.63
CA ASN A 188 -14.64 -3.64 -22.67
C ASN A 188 -13.95 -2.42 -22.07
N TRP A 189 -14.47 -1.86 -20.97
CA TRP A 189 -13.82 -0.77 -20.24
C TRP A 189 -12.42 -1.14 -19.75
N ALA A 190 -12.26 -2.31 -19.14
CA ALA A 190 -10.97 -2.79 -18.68
C ALA A 190 -9.98 -2.99 -19.82
N GLN A 191 -10.44 -3.48 -20.97
CA GLN A 191 -9.64 -3.67 -22.17
C GLN A 191 -9.16 -2.32 -22.72
N MET A 192 -10.04 -1.32 -22.85
CA MET A 192 -9.69 0.03 -23.31
C MET A 192 -8.66 0.70 -22.38
N ARG A 193 -8.75 0.45 -21.06
CA ARG A 193 -7.81 1.00 -20.06
C ARG A 193 -6.51 0.20 -19.93
N GLY A 194 -6.42 -0.97 -20.56
CA GLY A 194 -5.26 -1.86 -20.45
C GLY A 194 -5.02 -2.39 -19.03
N SER A 195 -6.03 -2.34 -18.16
CA SER A 195 -5.87 -2.68 -16.74
C SER A 195 -7.14 -3.26 -16.11
N ARG A 196 -6.96 -4.35 -15.37
CA ARG A 196 -7.97 -4.92 -14.45
C ARG A 196 -7.55 -4.60 -13.03
N SER A 197 -8.17 -3.62 -12.40
CA SER A 197 -7.84 -3.19 -11.03
C SER A 197 -9.08 -2.68 -10.31
N GLY A 198 -9.02 -2.58 -8.99
CA GLY A 198 -10.09 -1.99 -8.19
C GLY A 198 -10.39 -0.53 -8.58
N ARG A 199 -9.36 0.24 -8.98
CA ARG A 199 -9.53 1.61 -9.50
C ARG A 199 -10.29 1.61 -10.82
N THR A 200 -9.94 0.71 -11.74
CA THR A 200 -10.62 0.59 -13.05
C THR A 200 -12.07 0.15 -12.86
N ALA A 201 -12.34 -0.75 -11.92
CA ALA A 201 -13.69 -1.21 -11.55
C ALA A 201 -14.54 -0.06 -10.99
N TYR A 202 -13.99 0.74 -10.07
CA TYR A 202 -14.67 1.92 -9.53
C TYR A 202 -14.99 2.96 -10.61
N GLN A 203 -14.01 3.26 -11.49
CA GLN A 203 -14.20 4.21 -12.58
C GLN A 203 -15.28 3.74 -13.56
N PHE A 204 -15.33 2.43 -13.87
CA PHE A 204 -16.39 1.84 -14.65
C PHE A 204 -17.75 2.03 -13.95
N ALA A 205 -17.84 1.68 -12.67
CA ALA A 205 -19.09 1.77 -11.93
C ALA A 205 -19.63 3.21 -11.85
N CYS A 206 -18.74 4.20 -11.66
CA CYS A 206 -19.12 5.62 -11.69
C CYS A 206 -19.68 6.04 -13.06
N ASP A 207 -19.00 5.66 -14.15
CA ASP A 207 -19.42 5.98 -15.50
C ASP A 207 -20.78 5.30 -15.83
N TRP A 208 -20.89 4.01 -15.48
CA TRP A 208 -22.10 3.23 -15.74
C TRP A 208 -23.29 3.73 -14.95
N ALA A 209 -23.10 4.04 -13.67
CA ALA A 209 -24.17 4.57 -12.82
C ALA A 209 -24.63 5.97 -13.28
N GLY A 210 -23.69 6.80 -13.77
CA GLY A 210 -24.00 8.13 -14.27
C GLY A 210 -24.74 8.18 -15.62
N ARG A 211 -24.78 7.06 -16.36
CA ARG A 211 -25.52 6.98 -17.63
C ARG A 211 -27.01 6.89 -17.39
N LEU A 212 -27.80 7.50 -18.30
CA LEU A 212 -29.25 7.24 -18.36
C LEU A 212 -29.51 5.77 -18.70
N PRO A 213 -30.64 5.18 -18.26
CA PRO A 213 -30.96 3.77 -18.51
C PRO A 213 -30.82 3.35 -19.97
N GLU A 214 -31.29 4.19 -20.90
CA GLU A 214 -31.21 3.99 -22.34
C GLU A 214 -29.79 4.04 -22.93
N GLN A 215 -28.87 4.62 -22.21
CA GLN A 215 -27.45 4.74 -22.59
C GLN A 215 -26.58 3.58 -22.04
N ARG A 216 -27.15 2.71 -21.21
CA ARG A 216 -26.45 1.57 -20.61
C ARG A 216 -26.43 0.41 -21.58
N THR A 217 -25.59 0.53 -22.62
CA THR A 217 -25.37 -0.49 -23.64
C THR A 217 -23.94 -1.02 -23.56
N ALA A 218 -23.73 -2.29 -23.87
CA ALA A 218 -22.41 -2.83 -24.09
C ALA A 218 -21.88 -2.25 -25.43
N LEU A 219 -20.83 -1.48 -25.37
CA LEU A 219 -20.11 -1.00 -26.56
C LEU A 219 -19.28 -2.11 -27.18
#